data_9cdd49b0e2e707f1c4cf569c3b25da23
#
_entry.id   9cdd49b0e2e707f1c4cf569c3b25da23
#
_cell.length_a   1.000
_cell.length_b   1.000
_cell.length_c   1.000
_cell.angle_alpha   90.00
_cell.angle_beta   90.00
_cell.angle_gamma   90.00
#
_symmetry.space_group_name_H-M   'P 1'
#
loop_
_entity.id
_entity.type
_entity.pdbx_description
1 polymer ?
#
loop_
_entity_poly.entity_id
_entity_poly.type
_entity_poly.pdbx_seq_one_letter_code
_entity_poly.pdbx_strand_id
1 'polypeptide(L)'
;MAKKLTLIWLLSLLTWAFVLPAQAALTVEITKNVASALPIAIPSFGPGIAGQPSVAEVVRNDLRHSGLFRVIDPAGYPADPRAPGGVKAADWTAVGATGLAVGSVAPLNGGYVVNVYVYNVSTGQELTAHRFTCSAAELHMTAHHVADVIYQAFTGKPGPFASRIAYVRQTGQTYELLVAESDGWNPHPIVRGLMPVFSPVWSPDNRRLAYVTYANARAVIYVQDLATGQRQSIAPGGEIVSAPAFSPNGTELAYARSSAGHTELYVANLQTGQRQQLTHDDAINTSPTWSPDGSQIIFVSDRAGGPQIYAMNASGGAAHRLSYDGSYNASPVYSPAGNAIAFIHRTDGVYALAVMNPDGSGVRVLDAQGNCDHPSFAGNGQMILYGTHRGGRKVLAEVSLDGKTMAILHSNTGEDSQPAWSH
;
A
#
# COMPACT_ATOMS: atom_id res chain seq x y z
N MET A 1 -5.56 64.30 52.13
CA MET A 1 -5.35 62.87 52.37
C MET A 1 -5.90 62.16 51.14
N ALA A 2 -5.04 61.76 50.16
CA ALA A 2 -5.45 61.07 48.94
C ALA A 2 -4.80 59.70 48.95
N LYS A 3 -5.65 58.63 48.97
CA LYS A 3 -5.20 57.24 48.86
C LYS A 3 -5.05 56.91 47.35
N LYS A 4 -3.82 56.54 46.94
CA LYS A 4 -3.55 55.96 45.62
C LYS A 4 -3.93 54.50 45.64
N LEU A 5 -4.87 54.10 44.73
CA LEU A 5 -5.17 52.71 44.39
C LEU A 5 -4.23 52.31 43.24
N THR A 6 -3.36 51.34 43.48
CA THR A 6 -2.52 50.70 42.47
C THR A 6 -3.28 49.49 41.91
N LEU A 7 -3.67 49.57 40.61
CA LEU A 7 -4.33 48.50 39.90
C LEU A 7 -3.26 47.61 39.27
N ILE A 8 -3.13 46.35 39.80
CA ILE A 8 -2.24 45.32 39.24
C ILE A 8 -3.01 44.58 38.14
N TRP A 9 -2.58 44.75 36.90
CA TRP A 9 -3.04 43.95 35.78
C TRP A 9 -2.29 42.61 35.75
N LEU A 10 -2.95 41.51 36.08
CA LEU A 10 -2.47 40.15 35.80
C LEU A 10 -2.74 39.85 34.35
N LEU A 11 -1.73 39.84 33.48
CA LEU A 11 -1.78 39.29 32.15
C LEU A 11 -1.75 37.75 32.27
N SER A 12 -2.89 37.08 32.15
CA SER A 12 -2.94 35.63 31.94
C SER A 12 -2.66 35.32 30.45
N LEU A 13 -1.42 34.91 30.17
CA LEU A 13 -1.07 34.30 28.89
C LEU A 13 -1.79 32.94 28.79
N LEU A 14 -2.93 32.91 28.12
CA LEU A 14 -3.54 31.66 27.64
C LEU A 14 -2.71 31.15 26.44
N THR A 15 -1.82 30.21 26.70
CA THR A 15 -1.17 29.42 25.63
C THR A 15 -2.22 28.51 25.03
N TRP A 16 -2.78 28.88 23.89
CA TRP A 16 -3.56 27.99 23.06
C TRP A 16 -2.61 26.94 22.48
N ALA A 17 -2.55 25.77 23.11
CA ALA A 17 -1.96 24.60 22.47
C ALA A 17 -2.88 24.23 21.29
N PHE A 18 -2.44 24.53 20.08
CA PHE A 18 -3.04 23.95 18.88
C PHE A 18 -2.78 22.44 18.92
N VAL A 19 -3.73 21.70 19.46
CA VAL A 19 -3.79 20.24 19.26
C VAL A 19 -4.21 20.08 17.79
N LEU A 20 -3.24 19.84 16.91
CA LEU A 20 -3.53 19.35 15.57
C LEU A 20 -4.30 18.04 15.74
N PRO A 21 -5.48 17.89 15.12
CA PRO A 21 -6.19 16.62 15.20
C PRO A 21 -5.28 15.56 14.59
N ALA A 22 -4.85 14.57 15.38
CA ALA A 22 -4.17 13.40 14.87
C ALA A 22 -5.12 12.78 13.83
N GLN A 23 -4.68 12.66 12.59
CA GLN A 23 -5.45 11.95 11.58
C GLN A 23 -5.56 10.49 12.04
N ALA A 24 -6.78 9.98 12.04
CA ALA A 24 -7.02 8.61 12.49
C ALA A 24 -6.30 7.63 11.55
N ALA A 25 -5.43 6.80 12.11
CA ALA A 25 -4.85 5.67 11.43
C ALA A 25 -5.95 4.73 10.90
N LEU A 26 -5.63 3.89 9.93
CA LEU A 26 -6.55 2.85 9.49
C LEU A 26 -6.66 1.77 10.56
N THR A 27 -7.86 1.23 10.74
CA THR A 27 -8.10 0.03 11.54
C THR A 27 -8.07 -1.17 10.62
N VAL A 28 -7.34 -2.21 10.99
CA VAL A 28 -7.20 -3.45 10.21
C VAL A 28 -8.01 -4.57 10.85
N GLU A 29 -8.89 -5.18 10.06
CA GLU A 29 -9.72 -6.31 10.46
C GLU A 29 -9.46 -7.52 9.55
N ILE A 30 -8.91 -8.61 10.08
CA ILE A 30 -8.67 -9.85 9.33
C ILE A 30 -10.00 -10.61 9.20
N THR A 31 -10.52 -10.73 7.98
CA THR A 31 -11.80 -11.37 7.69
C THR A 31 -11.67 -12.81 7.21
N LYS A 32 -10.47 -13.23 6.76
CA LYS A 32 -10.18 -14.58 6.28
C LYS A 32 -8.72 -14.93 6.57
N ASN A 33 -8.46 -16.13 7.08
CA ASN A 33 -7.12 -16.60 7.43
C ASN A 33 -6.88 -18.06 7.03
N VAL A 34 -5.61 -18.47 6.96
CA VAL A 34 -5.18 -19.80 6.52
C VAL A 34 -5.17 -20.78 7.70
N ALA A 35 -5.89 -21.90 7.58
CA ALA A 35 -5.93 -22.94 8.62
C ALA A 35 -4.57 -23.62 8.88
N SER A 36 -3.66 -23.62 7.89
CA SER A 36 -2.32 -24.21 7.96
C SER A 36 -1.20 -23.19 8.24
N ALA A 37 -1.54 -22.04 8.81
CA ALA A 37 -0.57 -21.00 9.12
C ALA A 37 0.48 -21.48 10.14
N LEU A 38 1.75 -21.11 9.93
CA LEU A 38 2.89 -21.49 10.77
C LEU A 38 2.76 -20.88 12.18
N PRO A 39 2.70 -21.71 13.24
CA PRO A 39 2.65 -21.19 14.61
C PRO A 39 3.96 -20.50 14.99
N ILE A 40 3.88 -19.20 15.35
CA ILE A 40 5.05 -18.42 15.74
C ILE A 40 4.80 -17.71 17.08
N ALA A 41 5.81 -17.72 17.94
CA ALA A 41 5.86 -16.97 19.16
C ALA A 41 6.72 -15.72 19.01
N ILE A 42 6.24 -14.57 19.50
CA ILE A 42 6.94 -13.28 19.45
C ILE A 42 6.81 -12.63 20.84
N PRO A 43 7.77 -12.91 21.77
CA PRO A 43 7.83 -12.26 23.08
C PRO A 43 7.98 -10.73 22.96
N SER A 44 7.90 -10.05 24.09
CA SER A 44 8.12 -8.60 24.15
C SER A 44 9.55 -8.25 23.78
N PHE A 45 9.75 -7.21 23.00
CA PHE A 45 11.09 -6.67 22.68
C PHE A 45 11.54 -5.62 23.71
N GLY A 46 10.78 -5.40 24.76
CA GLY A 46 11.08 -4.44 25.81
C GLY A 46 9.95 -3.46 26.08
N PRO A 47 10.17 -2.45 26.91
CA PRO A 47 9.15 -1.46 27.20
C PRO A 47 8.75 -0.72 25.91
N GLY A 48 7.45 -0.50 25.76
CA GLY A 48 6.91 0.34 24.68
C GLY A 48 7.30 1.82 24.85
N ILE A 49 7.19 2.58 23.78
CA ILE A 49 7.32 4.04 23.79
C ILE A 49 5.92 4.62 23.92
N ALA A 50 5.77 5.62 24.80
CA ALA A 50 4.48 6.27 24.99
C ALA A 50 3.90 6.82 23.68
N GLY A 51 2.65 6.49 23.39
CA GLY A 51 1.93 6.94 22.19
C GLY A 51 2.20 6.15 20.92
N GLN A 52 2.98 5.05 20.98
CA GLN A 52 3.23 4.16 19.85
C GLN A 52 2.99 2.69 20.23
N PRO A 53 2.53 1.84 19.30
CA PRO A 53 2.54 0.40 19.50
C PRO A 53 3.95 -0.12 19.77
N SER A 54 4.10 -1.17 20.57
CA SER A 54 5.40 -1.79 20.79
C SER A 54 5.88 -2.50 19.52
N VAL A 55 7.20 -2.60 19.33
CA VAL A 55 7.80 -3.31 18.17
C VAL A 55 7.22 -4.73 18.05
N ALA A 56 7.11 -5.46 19.14
CA ALA A 56 6.54 -6.82 19.12
C ALA A 56 5.07 -6.84 18.70
N GLU A 57 4.29 -5.81 19.02
CA GLU A 57 2.88 -5.71 18.63
C GLU A 57 2.72 -5.46 17.14
N VAL A 58 3.49 -4.52 16.57
CA VAL A 58 3.53 -4.27 15.12
C VAL A 58 3.93 -5.56 14.38
N VAL A 59 5.02 -6.20 14.80
CA VAL A 59 5.50 -7.46 14.20
C VAL A 59 4.43 -8.56 14.24
N ARG A 60 3.71 -8.70 15.38
CA ARG A 60 2.63 -9.70 15.49
C ARG A 60 1.49 -9.41 14.53
N ASN A 61 1.13 -8.14 14.37
CA ASN A 61 0.06 -7.72 13.46
C ASN A 61 0.44 -7.99 12.01
N ASP A 62 1.63 -7.57 11.58
CA ASP A 62 2.14 -7.80 10.24
C ASP A 62 2.12 -9.28 9.86
N LEU A 63 2.69 -10.11 10.71
CA LEU A 63 2.74 -11.55 10.44
C LEU A 63 1.35 -12.20 10.40
N ARG A 64 0.39 -11.72 11.22
CA ARG A 64 -1.03 -12.16 11.10
C ARG A 64 -1.63 -11.75 9.77
N HIS A 65 -1.38 -10.51 9.31
CA HIS A 65 -1.91 -9.99 8.04
C HIS A 65 -1.44 -10.79 6.84
N SER A 66 -0.22 -11.30 6.84
CA SER A 66 0.27 -12.16 5.76
C SER A 66 -0.56 -13.46 5.60
N GLY A 67 -1.26 -13.88 6.66
CA GLY A 67 -1.98 -15.14 6.72
C GLY A 67 -1.11 -16.40 6.73
N LEU A 68 0.20 -16.25 6.60
CA LEU A 68 1.15 -17.36 6.63
C LEU A 68 1.55 -17.74 8.05
N PHE A 69 1.30 -16.88 9.03
CA PHE A 69 1.67 -17.08 10.42
C PHE A 69 0.46 -17.04 11.34
N ARG A 70 0.42 -17.98 12.27
CA ARG A 70 -0.48 -17.98 13.41
C ARG A 70 0.29 -17.56 14.65
N VAL A 71 0.19 -16.29 15.02
CA VAL A 71 0.85 -15.77 16.21
C VAL A 71 0.19 -16.37 17.46
N ILE A 72 1.00 -17.05 18.28
CA ILE A 72 0.57 -17.64 19.55
C ILE A 72 0.30 -16.51 20.56
N ASP A 73 -0.74 -16.67 21.37
CA ASP A 73 -1.10 -15.69 22.39
C ASP A 73 0.05 -15.48 23.39
N PRO A 74 0.54 -14.25 23.56
CA PRO A 74 1.60 -13.93 24.52
C PRO A 74 1.30 -14.32 25.97
N ALA A 75 0.03 -14.38 26.36
CA ALA A 75 -0.37 -14.81 27.70
C ALA A 75 0.03 -16.27 28.02
N GLY A 76 0.24 -17.10 26.98
CA GLY A 76 0.69 -18.49 27.11
C GLY A 76 2.20 -18.70 27.01
N TYR A 77 3.01 -17.65 26.93
CA TYR A 77 4.46 -17.79 26.77
C TYR A 77 5.14 -18.27 28.05
N PRO A 78 6.11 -19.22 27.94
CA PRO A 78 6.84 -19.77 29.10
C PRO A 78 7.84 -18.78 29.69
N ALA A 79 8.30 -17.81 28.88
CA ALA A 79 9.29 -16.81 29.24
C ALA A 79 9.20 -15.58 28.33
N ASP A 80 9.92 -14.51 28.68
CA ASP A 80 10.05 -13.28 27.87
C ASP A 80 11.54 -13.01 27.54
N PRO A 81 12.20 -13.88 26.74
CA PRO A 81 13.61 -13.73 26.42
C PRO A 81 13.81 -12.56 25.44
N ARG A 82 14.85 -11.76 25.67
CA ARG A 82 15.21 -10.60 24.84
C ARG A 82 16.55 -10.75 24.13
N ALA A 83 17.21 -11.90 24.33
CA ALA A 83 18.50 -12.22 23.77
C ALA A 83 18.65 -13.76 23.60
N PRO A 84 19.57 -14.23 22.76
CA PRO A 84 19.77 -15.66 22.47
C PRO A 84 19.95 -16.56 23.68
N GLY A 85 20.69 -16.10 24.69
CA GLY A 85 21.00 -16.90 25.90
C GLY A 85 19.78 -17.24 26.78
N GLY A 86 18.61 -16.63 26.52
CA GLY A 86 17.36 -16.92 27.26
C GLY A 86 16.45 -17.93 26.56
N VAL A 87 16.83 -18.46 25.38
CA VAL A 87 15.97 -19.33 24.58
C VAL A 87 16.23 -20.80 24.92
N LYS A 88 15.18 -21.49 25.39
CA LYS A 88 15.15 -22.95 25.54
C LYS A 88 14.09 -23.51 24.58
N ALA A 89 14.48 -24.09 23.47
CA ALA A 89 13.60 -24.54 22.41
C ALA A 89 12.48 -25.47 22.91
N ALA A 90 12.77 -26.35 23.88
CA ALA A 90 11.78 -27.29 24.44
C ALA A 90 10.58 -26.57 25.08
N ASP A 91 10.80 -25.45 25.74
CA ASP A 91 9.72 -24.68 26.40
C ASP A 91 8.74 -24.10 25.37
N TRP A 92 9.27 -23.67 24.22
CA TRP A 92 8.49 -23.12 23.11
C TRP A 92 7.77 -24.20 22.29
N THR A 93 8.38 -25.36 22.14
CA THR A 93 7.73 -26.54 21.55
C THR A 93 6.51 -26.96 22.36
N ALA A 94 6.60 -26.89 23.70
CA ALA A 94 5.50 -27.23 24.60
C ALA A 94 4.25 -26.36 24.43
N VAL A 95 4.41 -25.08 24.01
CA VAL A 95 3.29 -24.19 23.68
C VAL A 95 2.88 -24.23 22.21
N GLY A 96 3.44 -25.19 21.44
CA GLY A 96 3.09 -25.44 20.05
C GLY A 96 3.69 -24.45 19.05
N ALA A 97 4.79 -23.77 19.39
CA ALA A 97 5.50 -22.91 18.48
C ALA A 97 6.38 -23.73 17.54
N THR A 98 6.38 -23.40 16.24
CA THR A 98 7.33 -23.86 15.22
C THR A 98 8.39 -22.78 14.99
N GLY A 99 7.99 -21.53 15.01
CA GLY A 99 8.85 -20.35 14.91
C GLY A 99 8.92 -19.59 16.23
N LEU A 100 10.06 -18.94 16.47
CA LEU A 100 10.24 -18.01 17.59
C LEU A 100 11.09 -16.84 17.12
N ALA A 101 10.60 -15.60 17.38
CA ALA A 101 11.38 -14.40 17.17
C ALA A 101 11.54 -13.66 18.49
N VAL A 102 12.77 -13.60 19.00
CA VAL A 102 13.12 -12.86 20.21
C VAL A 102 13.87 -11.59 19.85
N GLY A 103 13.74 -10.54 20.64
CA GLY A 103 14.41 -9.29 20.34
C GLY A 103 14.45 -8.32 21.51
N SER A 104 15.14 -7.21 21.28
CA SER A 104 15.25 -6.14 22.25
C SER A 104 15.20 -4.77 21.58
N VAL A 105 14.61 -3.81 22.29
CA VAL A 105 14.67 -2.38 21.97
C VAL A 105 15.41 -1.68 23.09
N ALA A 106 16.47 -0.94 22.78
CA ALA A 106 17.24 -0.18 23.75
C ALA A 106 17.58 1.21 23.21
N PRO A 107 17.63 2.25 24.07
CA PRO A 107 18.09 3.58 23.66
C PRO A 107 19.54 3.56 23.17
N LEU A 108 19.84 4.34 22.13
CA LEU A 108 21.18 4.52 21.58
C LEU A 108 21.33 5.93 20.97
N ASN A 109 22.17 6.78 21.55
CA ASN A 109 22.57 8.10 20.97
C ASN A 109 21.40 8.96 20.46
N GLY A 110 20.33 9.08 21.24
CA GLY A 110 19.14 9.87 20.88
C GLY A 110 18.12 9.15 19.99
N GLY A 111 18.38 7.90 19.63
CA GLY A 111 17.48 6.99 18.93
C GLY A 111 17.39 5.64 19.64
N TYR A 112 17.21 4.59 18.87
CA TYR A 112 17.04 3.23 19.35
C TYR A 112 17.88 2.24 18.55
N VAL A 113 18.26 1.15 19.22
CA VAL A 113 18.74 -0.07 18.60
C VAL A 113 17.70 -1.16 18.80
N VAL A 114 17.35 -1.85 17.71
CA VAL A 114 16.44 -3.01 17.72
C VAL A 114 17.24 -4.23 17.27
N ASN A 115 17.30 -5.25 18.13
CA ASN A 115 17.90 -6.54 17.77
C ASN A 115 16.77 -7.56 17.61
N VAL A 116 16.90 -8.46 16.64
CA VAL A 116 15.99 -9.59 16.42
C VAL A 116 16.80 -10.86 16.11
N TYR A 117 16.36 -11.98 16.67
CA TYR A 117 16.89 -13.31 16.48
C TYR A 117 15.73 -14.25 16.17
N VAL A 118 15.81 -14.97 15.07
CA VAL A 118 14.73 -15.84 14.58
C VAL A 118 15.16 -17.29 14.64
N TYR A 119 14.33 -18.14 15.24
CA TYR A 119 14.61 -19.55 15.47
C TYR A 119 13.56 -20.45 14.85
N ASN A 120 14.01 -21.57 14.28
CA ASN A 120 13.17 -22.74 14.11
C ASN A 120 13.21 -23.53 15.44
N VAL A 121 12.08 -23.54 16.14
CA VAL A 121 11.96 -24.15 17.47
C VAL A 121 12.11 -25.67 17.40
N SER A 122 11.59 -26.30 16.33
CA SER A 122 11.62 -27.76 16.17
C SER A 122 13.05 -28.32 16.02
N THR A 123 13.95 -27.54 15.41
CA THR A 123 15.37 -27.94 15.24
C THR A 123 16.29 -27.27 16.25
N GLY A 124 15.84 -26.25 16.98
CA GLY A 124 16.66 -25.42 17.84
C GLY A 124 17.63 -24.49 17.10
N GLN A 125 17.55 -24.42 15.76
CA GLN A 125 18.45 -23.64 14.92
C GLN A 125 18.05 -22.17 14.87
N GLU A 126 19.04 -21.27 15.05
CA GLU A 126 18.93 -19.88 14.69
C GLU A 126 18.94 -19.74 13.17
N LEU A 127 17.85 -19.18 12.60
CA LEU A 127 17.70 -18.99 11.16
C LEU A 127 18.39 -17.71 10.69
N THR A 128 18.27 -16.64 11.50
CA THR A 128 18.87 -15.33 11.19
C THR A 128 18.90 -14.44 12.43
N ALA A 129 19.79 -13.44 12.40
CA ALA A 129 19.86 -12.36 13.38
C ALA A 129 20.10 -11.03 12.67
N HIS A 130 19.42 -9.98 13.09
CA HIS A 130 19.56 -8.63 12.55
C HIS A 130 19.61 -7.58 13.66
N ARG A 131 20.29 -6.47 13.35
CA ARG A 131 20.37 -5.29 14.19
C ARG A 131 20.03 -4.06 13.38
N PHE A 132 19.05 -3.28 13.84
CA PHE A 132 18.64 -2.01 13.26
C PHE A 132 18.98 -0.87 14.21
N THR A 133 19.26 0.31 13.64
CA THR A 133 19.36 1.57 14.38
C THR A 133 18.40 2.56 13.74
N CYS A 134 17.63 3.27 14.54
CA CYS A 134 16.60 4.19 14.05
C CYS A 134 16.38 5.36 15.01
N SER A 135 15.78 6.42 14.53
CA SER A 135 15.20 7.48 15.37
C SER A 135 13.90 7.00 16.02
N ALA A 136 13.38 7.76 16.99
CA ALA A 136 12.08 7.49 17.59
C ALA A 136 10.92 7.52 16.57
N ALA A 137 11.00 8.41 15.57
CA ALA A 137 10.00 8.53 14.51
C ALA A 137 10.00 7.32 13.54
N GLU A 138 11.14 6.67 13.37
CA GLU A 138 11.32 5.51 12.47
C GLU A 138 11.11 4.16 13.16
N LEU A 139 10.82 4.15 14.48
CA LEU A 139 10.75 2.89 15.22
C LEU A 139 9.61 1.99 14.74
N HIS A 140 8.48 2.58 14.35
CA HIS A 140 7.34 1.82 13.83
C HIS A 140 7.69 1.18 12.47
N MET A 141 8.25 1.93 11.54
CA MET A 141 8.77 1.40 10.28
C MET A 141 9.88 0.35 10.49
N THR A 142 10.71 0.54 11.52
CA THR A 142 11.73 -0.47 11.90
C THR A 142 11.09 -1.77 12.37
N ALA A 143 9.93 -1.70 13.04
CA ALA A 143 9.19 -2.92 13.41
C ALA A 143 8.67 -3.68 12.18
N HIS A 144 8.23 -2.98 11.13
CA HIS A 144 7.91 -3.59 9.83
C HIS A 144 9.13 -4.27 9.19
N HIS A 145 10.32 -3.66 9.25
CA HIS A 145 11.56 -4.32 8.81
C HIS A 145 11.88 -5.59 9.61
N VAL A 146 11.61 -5.58 10.92
CA VAL A 146 11.74 -6.80 11.75
C VAL A 146 10.76 -7.87 11.28
N ALA A 147 9.52 -7.51 10.98
CA ALA A 147 8.53 -8.44 10.45
C ALA A 147 8.97 -9.01 9.08
N ASP A 148 9.55 -8.19 8.20
CA ASP A 148 10.10 -8.64 6.90
C ASP A 148 11.23 -9.64 7.08
N VAL A 149 12.15 -9.43 8.02
CA VAL A 149 13.22 -10.37 8.36
C VAL A 149 12.64 -11.72 8.80
N ILE A 150 11.64 -11.71 9.67
CA ILE A 150 11.00 -12.93 10.15
C ILE A 150 10.27 -13.63 9.01
N TYR A 151 9.51 -12.88 8.21
CA TYR A 151 8.79 -13.40 7.04
C TYR A 151 9.75 -14.08 6.07
N GLN A 152 10.87 -13.42 5.73
CA GLN A 152 11.89 -13.94 4.82
C GLN A 152 12.58 -15.20 5.38
N ALA A 153 12.86 -15.23 6.68
CA ALA A 153 13.51 -16.39 7.31
C ALA A 153 12.70 -17.69 7.17
N PHE A 154 11.37 -17.60 7.16
CA PHE A 154 10.48 -18.76 7.05
C PHE A 154 9.98 -19.04 5.64
N THR A 155 9.88 -18.02 4.78
CA THR A 155 9.29 -18.17 3.43
C THR A 155 10.32 -18.16 2.31
N GLY A 156 11.54 -17.66 2.57
CA GLY A 156 12.56 -17.42 1.56
C GLY A 156 12.25 -16.22 0.64
N LYS A 157 11.15 -15.51 0.85
CA LYS A 157 10.72 -14.36 0.04
C LYS A 157 10.83 -13.07 0.86
N PRO A 158 11.07 -11.90 0.23
CA PRO A 158 11.00 -10.62 0.93
C PRO A 158 9.61 -10.40 1.57
N GLY A 159 9.57 -9.77 2.73
CA GLY A 159 8.31 -9.36 3.34
C GLY A 159 7.73 -8.11 2.65
N PRO A 160 6.42 -7.86 2.77
CA PRO A 160 5.77 -6.68 2.19
C PRO A 160 5.59 -5.53 3.17
N PHE A 161 5.98 -5.69 4.45
CA PHE A 161 5.50 -4.84 5.54
C PHE A 161 6.20 -3.49 5.62
N ALA A 162 7.53 -3.45 5.41
CA ALA A 162 8.31 -2.21 5.43
C ALA A 162 8.09 -1.40 4.15
N SER A 163 6.86 -1.01 3.90
CA SER A 163 6.40 -0.30 2.72
C SER A 163 5.37 0.78 3.10
N ARG A 164 4.90 1.54 2.11
CA ARG A 164 3.89 2.58 2.30
C ARG A 164 2.71 2.37 1.36
N ILE A 165 1.56 2.90 1.78
CA ILE A 165 0.38 2.98 0.94
C ILE A 165 0.01 4.44 0.71
N ALA A 166 -0.46 4.74 -0.51
CA ALA A 166 -1.12 5.99 -0.83
C ALA A 166 -2.60 5.69 -1.08
N TYR A 167 -3.49 6.55 -0.62
CA TYR A 167 -4.93 6.38 -0.83
C TYR A 167 -5.67 7.70 -0.73
N VAL A 168 -6.87 7.74 -1.27
CA VAL A 168 -7.74 8.91 -1.24
C VAL A 168 -8.77 8.75 -0.13
N ARG A 169 -8.81 9.70 0.79
CA ARG A 169 -9.84 9.84 1.82
C ARG A 169 -10.81 10.96 1.46
N GLN A 170 -12.09 10.66 1.52
CA GLN A 170 -13.15 11.66 1.40
C GLN A 170 -13.84 11.83 2.75
N THR A 171 -13.88 13.08 3.24
CA THR A 171 -14.61 13.46 4.46
C THR A 171 -15.53 14.63 4.13
N GLY A 172 -16.81 14.34 3.97
CA GLY A 172 -17.77 15.33 3.45
C GLY A 172 -17.41 15.78 2.04
N GLN A 173 -17.07 17.05 1.86
CA GLN A 173 -16.66 17.63 0.57
C GLN A 173 -15.13 17.74 0.41
N THR A 174 -14.37 17.32 1.41
CA THR A 174 -12.91 17.41 1.39
C THR A 174 -12.31 16.09 0.90
N TYR A 175 -11.38 16.19 -0.04
CA TYR A 175 -10.57 15.08 -0.55
C TYR A 175 -9.12 15.24 -0.08
N GLU A 176 -8.54 14.15 0.35
CA GLU A 176 -7.14 14.09 0.78
C GLU A 176 -6.46 12.92 0.09
N LEU A 177 -5.31 13.16 -0.55
CA LEU A 177 -4.38 12.10 -0.90
C LEU A 177 -3.45 11.91 0.28
N LEU A 178 -3.55 10.77 0.93
CA LEU A 178 -2.78 10.41 2.10
C LEU A 178 -1.68 9.42 1.74
N VAL A 179 -0.56 9.52 2.44
CA VAL A 179 0.47 8.48 2.51
C VAL A 179 0.56 8.01 3.94
N ALA A 180 0.58 6.69 4.13
CA ALA A 180 0.73 6.03 5.41
C ALA A 180 1.73 4.87 5.31
N GLU A 181 2.15 4.29 6.43
CA GLU A 181 2.82 2.99 6.46
C GLU A 181 1.85 1.89 6.00
N SER A 182 2.33 0.71 5.66
CA SER A 182 1.52 -0.34 5.04
C SER A 182 0.31 -0.78 5.86
N ASP A 183 0.41 -0.72 7.18
CA ASP A 183 -0.68 -0.99 8.13
C ASP A 183 -1.63 0.20 8.36
N GLY A 184 -1.41 1.31 7.65
CA GLY A 184 -2.17 2.54 7.77
C GLY A 184 -1.73 3.45 8.92
N TRP A 185 -0.61 3.15 9.59
CA TRP A 185 -0.07 3.99 10.64
C TRP A 185 0.45 5.33 10.08
N ASN A 186 0.38 6.37 10.91
CA ASN A 186 0.93 7.71 10.64
C ASN A 186 0.51 8.29 9.26
N PRO A 187 -0.79 8.34 8.94
CA PRO A 187 -1.25 8.92 7.68
C PRO A 187 -0.96 10.42 7.66
N HIS A 188 -0.41 10.91 6.55
CA HIS A 188 -0.17 12.34 6.36
C HIS A 188 -0.62 12.79 4.97
N PRO A 189 -1.21 13.99 4.82
CA PRO A 189 -1.74 14.46 3.56
C PRO A 189 -0.62 14.95 2.64
N ILE A 190 -0.62 14.47 1.41
CA ILE A 190 0.19 14.96 0.30
C ILE A 190 -0.57 16.06 -0.44
N VAL A 191 -1.89 15.88 -0.59
CA VAL A 191 -2.81 16.85 -1.18
C VAL A 191 -4.06 16.92 -0.31
N ARG A 192 -4.59 18.12 -0.11
CA ARG A 192 -5.88 18.34 0.57
C ARG A 192 -6.63 19.46 -0.11
N GLY A 193 -7.92 19.27 -0.37
CA GLY A 193 -8.77 20.29 -0.99
C GLY A 193 -10.19 19.85 -1.25
N LEU A 194 -10.94 20.71 -1.93
CA LEU A 194 -12.32 20.44 -2.36
C LEU A 194 -12.39 19.77 -3.74
N MET A 195 -11.26 19.72 -4.46
CA MET A 195 -11.20 19.05 -5.75
C MET A 195 -10.88 17.59 -5.55
N PRO A 196 -11.59 16.68 -6.22
CA PRO A 196 -11.29 15.26 -6.18
C PRO A 196 -9.86 14.95 -6.62
N VAL A 197 -9.28 13.93 -6.01
CA VAL A 197 -7.99 13.35 -6.38
C VAL A 197 -8.22 11.90 -6.79
N PHE A 198 -7.54 11.44 -7.84
CA PHE A 198 -7.74 10.12 -8.43
C PHE A 198 -6.43 9.44 -8.82
N SER A 199 -6.49 8.10 -8.88
CA SER A 199 -5.46 7.24 -9.47
C SER A 199 -4.04 7.59 -9.00
N PRO A 200 -3.77 7.60 -7.69
CA PRO A 200 -2.41 7.73 -7.22
C PRO A 200 -1.59 6.52 -7.65
N VAL A 201 -0.33 6.74 -8.03
CA VAL A 201 0.62 5.69 -8.38
C VAL A 201 2.03 6.07 -7.93
N TRP A 202 2.74 5.12 -7.32
CA TRP A 202 4.12 5.29 -6.88
C TRP A 202 5.10 5.22 -8.04
N SER A 203 6.15 6.05 -7.99
CA SER A 203 7.33 5.80 -8.81
C SER A 203 8.10 4.56 -8.31
N PRO A 204 8.84 3.84 -9.17
CA PRO A 204 9.54 2.63 -8.77
C PRO A 204 10.57 2.82 -7.65
N ASP A 205 11.10 4.04 -7.50
CA ASP A 205 12.03 4.42 -6.44
C ASP A 205 11.34 4.86 -5.13
N ASN A 206 10.00 4.80 -5.05
CA ASN A 206 9.17 5.21 -3.93
C ASN A 206 9.36 6.67 -3.47
N ARG A 207 9.92 7.54 -4.34
CA ARG A 207 10.21 8.96 -4.02
C ARG A 207 9.13 9.90 -4.52
N ARG A 208 8.36 9.50 -5.55
CA ARG A 208 7.36 10.34 -6.21
C ARG A 208 6.01 9.64 -6.24
N LEU A 209 4.95 10.46 -6.23
CA LEU A 209 3.58 10.03 -6.56
C LEU A 209 3.12 10.77 -7.81
N ALA A 210 2.54 10.03 -8.77
CA ALA A 210 1.69 10.62 -9.79
C ALA A 210 0.23 10.47 -9.38
N TYR A 211 -0.58 11.46 -9.66
CA TYR A 211 -2.01 11.47 -9.38
C TYR A 211 -2.75 12.43 -10.30
N VAL A 212 -4.06 12.23 -10.44
CA VAL A 212 -4.94 13.11 -11.19
C VAL A 212 -5.70 14.00 -10.21
N THR A 213 -5.80 15.29 -10.50
CA THR A 213 -6.72 16.22 -9.80
C THR A 213 -7.20 17.29 -10.78
N TYR A 214 -7.99 18.25 -10.29
CA TYR A 214 -8.49 19.33 -11.13
C TYR A 214 -7.77 20.63 -10.83
N ALA A 215 -7.31 21.30 -11.89
CA ALA A 215 -6.81 22.66 -11.86
C ALA A 215 -7.60 23.48 -12.90
N ASN A 216 -8.21 24.59 -12.47
CA ASN A 216 -9.05 25.45 -13.32
C ASN A 216 -10.16 24.65 -14.05
N ALA A 217 -10.86 23.77 -13.33
CA ALA A 217 -11.91 22.89 -13.82
C ALA A 217 -11.46 21.87 -14.89
N ARG A 218 -10.16 21.59 -15.01
CA ARG A 218 -9.59 20.61 -15.96
C ARG A 218 -8.80 19.55 -15.23
N ALA A 219 -8.91 18.31 -15.68
CA ALA A 219 -8.11 17.20 -15.15
C ALA A 219 -6.63 17.40 -15.50
N VAL A 220 -5.75 17.27 -14.52
CA VAL A 220 -4.30 17.42 -14.65
C VAL A 220 -3.62 16.23 -13.94
N ILE A 221 -2.65 15.64 -14.58
CA ILE A 221 -1.74 14.71 -13.92
C ILE A 221 -0.57 15.51 -13.33
N TYR A 222 -0.36 15.34 -12.03
CA TYR A 222 0.85 15.81 -11.35
C TYR A 222 1.76 14.65 -11.00
N VAL A 223 3.06 14.85 -11.13
CA VAL A 223 4.10 14.04 -10.51
C VAL A 223 4.71 14.88 -9.40
N GLN A 224 4.59 14.43 -8.15
CA GLN A 224 5.03 15.14 -6.96
C GLN A 224 6.17 14.38 -6.28
N ASP A 225 7.27 15.06 -5.99
CA ASP A 225 8.34 14.57 -5.13
C ASP A 225 7.91 14.67 -3.66
N LEU A 226 7.98 13.55 -2.94
CA LEU A 226 7.47 13.46 -1.57
C LEU A 226 8.37 14.13 -0.52
N ALA A 227 9.66 14.25 -0.81
CA ALA A 227 10.61 14.86 0.12
C ALA A 227 10.56 16.39 0.05
N THR A 228 10.40 16.94 -1.17
CA THR A 228 10.44 18.40 -1.39
C THR A 228 9.04 19.00 -1.53
N GLY A 229 8.02 18.21 -1.81
CA GLY A 229 6.67 18.68 -2.13
C GLY A 229 6.55 19.32 -3.52
N GLN A 230 7.64 19.40 -4.30
CA GLN A 230 7.61 19.95 -5.66
C GLN A 230 6.79 19.05 -6.58
N ARG A 231 5.97 19.66 -7.43
CA ARG A 231 5.13 18.93 -8.39
C ARG A 231 5.29 19.47 -9.80
N GLN A 232 5.32 18.55 -10.76
CA GLN A 232 5.37 18.81 -12.20
C GLN A 232 4.06 18.40 -12.84
N SER A 233 3.47 19.25 -13.68
CA SER A 233 2.33 18.90 -14.51
C SER A 233 2.79 18.17 -15.77
N ILE A 234 2.19 17.02 -16.07
CA ILE A 234 2.59 16.16 -17.21
C ILE A 234 1.84 16.53 -18.50
N ALA A 235 0.61 16.98 -18.40
CA ALA A 235 -0.21 17.36 -19.54
C ALA A 235 -0.84 18.74 -19.32
N PRO A 236 -0.08 19.85 -19.46
CA PRO A 236 -0.63 21.19 -19.40
C PRO A 236 -1.45 21.48 -20.65
N GLY A 237 -2.61 22.13 -20.50
CA GLY A 237 -3.25 22.75 -21.65
C GLY A 237 -4.63 22.28 -22.03
N GLY A 238 -5.43 21.75 -21.13
CA GLY A 238 -6.87 21.66 -21.36
C GLY A 238 -7.40 20.36 -21.91
N GLU A 239 -6.59 19.33 -21.87
CA GLU A 239 -6.94 17.97 -22.22
C GLU A 239 -7.53 17.25 -20.99
N ILE A 240 -8.42 16.28 -21.22
CA ILE A 240 -8.88 15.38 -20.15
C ILE A 240 -7.86 14.26 -20.09
N VAL A 241 -7.15 14.15 -18.96
CA VAL A 241 -6.13 13.13 -18.74
C VAL A 241 -6.47 12.27 -17.53
N SER A 242 -6.07 10.99 -17.57
CA SER A 242 -6.38 10.02 -16.52
C SER A 242 -5.38 8.86 -16.48
N ALA A 243 -5.47 8.03 -15.44
CA ALA A 243 -4.81 6.74 -15.30
C ALA A 243 -3.30 6.78 -15.56
N PRO A 244 -2.52 7.55 -14.80
CA PRO A 244 -1.07 7.57 -14.93
C PRO A 244 -0.45 6.23 -14.50
N ALA A 245 0.66 5.82 -15.16
CA ALA A 245 1.46 4.65 -14.80
C ALA A 245 2.94 4.90 -15.09
N PHE A 246 3.80 4.81 -14.09
CA PHE A 246 5.25 4.94 -14.29
C PHE A 246 5.82 3.74 -15.04
N SER A 247 6.79 4.00 -15.91
CA SER A 247 7.64 2.94 -16.44
C SER A 247 8.51 2.33 -15.34
N PRO A 248 8.96 1.06 -15.45
CA PRO A 248 9.76 0.40 -14.42
C PRO A 248 11.07 1.10 -14.07
N ASN A 249 11.64 1.85 -15.02
CA ASN A 249 12.84 2.67 -14.80
C ASN A 249 12.53 4.07 -14.23
N GLY A 250 11.24 4.44 -14.09
CA GLY A 250 10.79 5.71 -13.53
C GLY A 250 11.07 6.95 -14.39
N THR A 251 11.47 6.80 -15.66
CA THR A 251 11.80 7.91 -16.55
C THR A 251 10.64 8.36 -17.43
N GLU A 252 9.60 7.52 -17.55
CA GLU A 252 8.44 7.77 -18.39
C GLU A 252 7.14 7.57 -17.61
N LEU A 253 6.06 8.19 -18.09
CA LEU A 253 4.72 8.05 -17.56
C LEU A 253 3.76 7.76 -18.71
N ALA A 254 3.14 6.58 -18.70
CA ALA A 254 2.01 6.28 -19.55
C ALA A 254 0.73 6.88 -18.97
N TYR A 255 -0.19 7.35 -19.79
CA TYR A 255 -1.47 7.92 -19.36
C TYR A 255 -2.51 7.89 -20.48
N ALA A 256 -3.77 7.99 -20.11
CA ALA A 256 -4.85 8.15 -21.07
C ALA A 256 -5.18 9.63 -21.27
N ARG A 257 -5.48 10.01 -22.52
CA ARG A 257 -5.88 11.35 -22.92
C ARG A 257 -7.13 11.29 -23.77
N SER A 258 -8.16 12.02 -23.34
CA SER A 258 -9.42 12.12 -24.07
C SER A 258 -9.50 13.45 -24.82
N SER A 259 -9.83 13.37 -26.11
CA SER A 259 -10.02 14.52 -27.01
C SER A 259 -11.05 14.16 -28.08
N ALA A 260 -11.99 15.05 -28.36
CA ALA A 260 -12.99 14.93 -29.43
C ALA A 260 -13.80 13.60 -29.44
N GLY A 261 -14.03 13.00 -28.25
CA GLY A 261 -14.79 11.77 -28.11
C GLY A 261 -13.96 10.50 -28.15
N HIS A 262 -12.65 10.57 -28.41
CA HIS A 262 -11.70 9.46 -28.41
C HIS A 262 -10.82 9.50 -27.16
N THR A 263 -10.38 8.35 -26.68
CA THR A 263 -9.43 8.25 -25.56
C THR A 263 -8.26 7.39 -25.99
N GLU A 264 -7.08 8.00 -26.02
CA GLU A 264 -5.87 7.39 -26.52
C GLU A 264 -4.77 7.32 -25.47
N LEU A 265 -3.87 6.36 -25.60
CA LEU A 265 -2.72 6.21 -24.72
C LEU A 265 -1.55 7.04 -25.22
N TYR A 266 -0.91 7.69 -24.26
CA TYR A 266 0.31 8.47 -24.45
C TYR A 266 1.39 8.04 -23.47
N VAL A 267 2.65 8.23 -23.85
CA VAL A 267 3.81 8.17 -22.96
C VAL A 267 4.48 9.53 -22.95
N ALA A 268 4.76 10.05 -21.77
CA ALA A 268 5.55 11.26 -21.56
C ALA A 268 6.90 10.93 -20.95
N ASN A 269 7.98 11.42 -21.52
CA ASN A 269 9.29 11.41 -20.88
C ASN A 269 9.34 12.51 -19.81
N LEU A 270 9.61 12.14 -18.57
CA LEU A 270 9.52 13.03 -17.41
C LEU A 270 10.66 14.05 -17.33
N GLN A 271 11.78 13.81 -18.04
CA GLN A 271 12.92 14.72 -18.06
C GLN A 271 12.81 15.73 -19.21
N THR A 272 12.47 15.25 -20.43
CA THR A 272 12.45 16.08 -21.63
C THR A 272 11.09 16.72 -21.88
N GLY A 273 10.01 16.17 -21.30
CA GLY A 273 8.63 16.57 -21.57
C GLY A 273 8.11 16.12 -22.94
N GLN A 274 8.90 15.36 -23.72
CA GLN A 274 8.45 14.77 -24.99
C GLN A 274 7.32 13.79 -24.76
N ARG A 275 6.36 13.75 -25.67
CA ARG A 275 5.18 12.89 -25.61
C ARG A 275 5.03 12.10 -26.89
N GLN A 276 4.67 10.84 -26.77
CA GLN A 276 4.36 9.94 -27.86
C GLN A 276 2.95 9.39 -27.69
N GLN A 277 2.14 9.45 -28.74
CA GLN A 277 0.86 8.74 -28.81
C GLN A 277 1.13 7.29 -29.19
N LEU A 278 0.51 6.35 -28.47
CA LEU A 278 0.72 4.90 -28.67
C LEU A 278 -0.44 4.23 -29.42
N THR A 279 -1.68 4.73 -29.23
CA THR A 279 -2.88 4.20 -29.89
C THR A 279 -3.51 5.24 -30.80
N HIS A 280 -4.14 4.80 -31.92
CA HIS A 280 -4.64 5.66 -32.98
C HIS A 280 -5.95 5.11 -33.57
N ASP A 281 -6.87 4.70 -32.72
CA ASP A 281 -8.14 4.10 -33.15
C ASP A 281 -9.34 4.83 -32.50
N ASP A 282 -10.56 4.46 -32.90
CA ASP A 282 -11.79 5.09 -32.41
C ASP A 282 -12.27 4.54 -31.06
N ALA A 283 -11.49 3.65 -30.43
CA ALA A 283 -11.86 3.05 -29.18
C ALA A 283 -11.50 3.92 -27.98
N ILE A 284 -12.07 3.59 -26.82
CA ILE A 284 -11.67 4.13 -25.52
C ILE A 284 -10.49 3.28 -25.01
N ASN A 285 -9.27 3.81 -25.10
CA ASN A 285 -8.05 3.20 -24.62
C ASN A 285 -7.63 3.86 -23.31
N THR A 286 -7.62 3.13 -22.17
CA THR A 286 -7.37 3.70 -20.85
C THR A 286 -6.66 2.71 -19.91
N SER A 287 -6.36 3.17 -18.69
CA SER A 287 -5.75 2.37 -17.62
C SER A 287 -4.50 1.58 -18.06
N PRO A 288 -3.50 2.27 -18.66
CA PRO A 288 -2.26 1.61 -19.03
C PRO A 288 -1.49 1.16 -17.79
N THR A 289 -0.78 0.04 -17.90
CA THR A 289 0.24 -0.39 -16.95
C THR A 289 1.38 -1.09 -17.68
N TRP A 290 2.60 -0.93 -17.19
CA TRP A 290 3.80 -1.49 -17.80
C TRP A 290 4.05 -2.91 -17.31
N SER A 291 4.58 -3.77 -18.18
CA SER A 291 5.22 -5.01 -17.73
C SER A 291 6.46 -4.68 -16.88
N PRO A 292 6.86 -5.51 -15.91
CA PRO A 292 8.00 -5.23 -15.04
C PRO A 292 9.34 -5.06 -15.76
N ASP A 293 9.49 -5.69 -16.93
CA ASP A 293 10.66 -5.55 -17.80
C ASP A 293 10.61 -4.31 -18.73
N GLY A 294 9.48 -3.58 -18.72
CA GLY A 294 9.27 -2.39 -19.52
C GLY A 294 9.04 -2.65 -21.01
N SER A 295 8.94 -3.89 -21.45
CA SER A 295 8.81 -4.24 -22.88
C SER A 295 7.40 -4.06 -23.43
N GLN A 296 6.38 -4.14 -22.56
CA GLN A 296 4.97 -4.10 -22.92
C GLN A 296 4.18 -3.11 -22.06
N ILE A 297 3.06 -2.65 -22.63
CA ILE A 297 1.98 -1.97 -21.91
C ILE A 297 0.73 -2.82 -22.09
N ILE A 298 0.07 -3.17 -20.95
CA ILE A 298 -1.30 -3.67 -20.98
C ILE A 298 -2.25 -2.53 -20.64
N PHE A 299 -3.44 -2.57 -21.20
CA PHE A 299 -4.41 -1.49 -21.08
C PHE A 299 -5.84 -1.99 -21.30
N VAL A 300 -6.79 -1.16 -20.98
CA VAL A 300 -8.22 -1.40 -21.25
C VAL A 300 -8.59 -0.78 -22.58
N SER A 301 -9.31 -1.53 -23.42
CA SER A 301 -9.91 -1.03 -24.66
C SER A 301 -11.28 -1.61 -24.89
N ASP A 302 -12.21 -0.83 -25.41
CA ASP A 302 -13.57 -1.26 -25.79
C ASP A 302 -13.71 -1.58 -27.29
N ARG A 303 -12.59 -1.69 -28.04
CA ARG A 303 -12.55 -1.97 -29.49
C ARG A 303 -13.31 -3.24 -29.93
N ALA A 304 -13.60 -4.15 -29.01
CA ALA A 304 -14.38 -5.37 -29.24
C ALA A 304 -15.81 -5.28 -28.69
N GLY A 305 -16.33 -4.08 -28.43
CA GLY A 305 -17.71 -3.81 -28.00
C GLY A 305 -17.90 -3.68 -26.50
N GLY A 306 -16.83 -3.82 -25.69
CA GLY A 306 -16.84 -3.58 -24.23
C GLY A 306 -15.44 -3.59 -23.67
N PRO A 307 -15.25 -3.06 -22.42
CA PRO A 307 -13.93 -2.95 -21.81
C PRO A 307 -13.27 -4.32 -21.63
N GLN A 308 -12.12 -4.50 -22.26
CA GLN A 308 -11.30 -5.71 -22.18
C GLN A 308 -9.82 -5.32 -22.04
N ILE A 309 -9.01 -6.25 -21.52
CA ILE A 309 -7.58 -6.07 -21.36
C ILE A 309 -6.85 -6.46 -22.64
N TYR A 310 -5.99 -5.58 -23.12
CA TYR A 310 -5.13 -5.76 -24.28
C TYR A 310 -3.68 -5.54 -23.90
N ALA A 311 -2.77 -6.12 -24.70
CA ALA A 311 -1.34 -5.88 -24.59
C ALA A 311 -0.77 -5.37 -25.92
N MET A 312 0.22 -4.49 -25.87
CA MET A 312 1.01 -4.01 -26.99
C MET A 312 2.46 -3.80 -26.57
N ASN A 313 3.37 -3.62 -27.54
CA ASN A 313 4.73 -3.18 -27.24
C ASN A 313 4.73 -1.81 -26.56
N ALA A 314 5.68 -1.55 -25.69
CA ALA A 314 5.81 -0.27 -24.99
C ALA A 314 6.05 0.92 -25.95
N SER A 315 6.61 0.67 -27.13
CA SER A 315 6.77 1.67 -28.19
C SER A 315 5.53 1.91 -29.07
N GLY A 316 4.42 1.21 -28.77
CA GLY A 316 3.18 1.24 -29.57
C GLY A 316 3.13 0.12 -30.61
N GLY A 317 2.12 0.17 -31.49
CA GLY A 317 1.89 -0.81 -32.57
C GLY A 317 0.65 -1.67 -32.34
N ALA A 318 0.63 -2.88 -32.96
CA ALA A 318 -0.52 -3.76 -32.90
C ALA A 318 -0.80 -4.27 -31.46
N ALA A 319 -2.03 -4.13 -31.04
CA ALA A 319 -2.49 -4.65 -29.76
C ALA A 319 -3.20 -6.00 -29.93
N HIS A 320 -3.03 -6.92 -28.97
CA HIS A 320 -3.76 -8.18 -28.91
C HIS A 320 -4.52 -8.30 -27.59
N ARG A 321 -5.67 -8.95 -27.63
CA ARG A 321 -6.55 -9.12 -26.47
C ARG A 321 -6.00 -10.20 -25.54
N LEU A 322 -6.03 -9.93 -24.21
CA LEU A 322 -5.67 -10.87 -23.15
C LEU A 322 -6.89 -11.43 -22.42
N SER A 323 -7.94 -10.63 -22.17
CA SER A 323 -9.11 -11.07 -21.41
C SER A 323 -10.25 -11.47 -22.34
N TYR A 324 -10.79 -12.68 -22.16
CA TYR A 324 -11.88 -13.24 -22.97
C TYR A 324 -13.12 -13.57 -22.13
N ASP A 325 -12.96 -13.81 -20.84
CA ASP A 325 -14.04 -14.13 -19.94
C ASP A 325 -14.77 -12.86 -19.47
N GLY A 326 -16.10 -12.93 -19.42
CA GLY A 326 -16.95 -11.82 -19.01
C GLY A 326 -17.05 -10.68 -20.02
N SER A 327 -17.98 -9.76 -19.75
CA SER A 327 -18.27 -8.60 -20.61
C SER A 327 -17.49 -7.34 -20.22
N TYR A 328 -16.81 -7.33 -19.06
CA TYR A 328 -16.09 -6.17 -18.53
C TYR A 328 -14.86 -6.61 -17.76
N ASN A 329 -13.70 -6.16 -18.21
CA ASN A 329 -12.40 -6.35 -17.55
C ASN A 329 -11.63 -5.01 -17.60
N ALA A 330 -11.24 -4.49 -16.44
CA ALA A 330 -10.66 -3.14 -16.33
C ALA A 330 -9.58 -3.04 -15.25
N SER A 331 -8.89 -1.91 -15.19
CA SER A 331 -7.86 -1.58 -14.20
C SER A 331 -6.81 -2.68 -14.03
N PRO A 332 -6.17 -3.17 -15.12
CA PRO A 332 -5.15 -4.19 -15.01
C PRO A 332 -3.89 -3.65 -14.34
N VAL A 333 -3.23 -4.49 -13.54
CA VAL A 333 -1.91 -4.22 -12.96
C VAL A 333 -1.07 -5.48 -12.94
N TYR A 334 0.20 -5.40 -13.38
CA TYR A 334 1.15 -6.49 -13.26
C TYR A 334 1.61 -6.68 -11.83
N SER A 335 1.81 -7.94 -11.43
CA SER A 335 2.64 -8.24 -10.24
C SER A 335 4.08 -7.81 -10.49
N PRO A 336 4.84 -7.37 -9.48
CA PRO A 336 6.25 -6.98 -9.63
C PRO A 336 7.13 -8.09 -10.23
N ALA A 337 6.80 -9.35 -9.97
CA ALA A 337 7.49 -10.52 -10.55
C ALA A 337 7.06 -10.84 -11.99
N GLY A 338 6.07 -10.15 -12.55
CA GLY A 338 5.57 -10.38 -13.91
C GLY A 338 4.82 -11.70 -14.11
N ASN A 339 4.47 -12.41 -13.04
CA ASN A 339 3.85 -13.74 -13.08
C ASN A 339 2.33 -13.74 -12.91
N ALA A 340 1.72 -12.58 -12.67
CA ALA A 340 0.28 -12.40 -12.55
C ALA A 340 -0.15 -11.00 -12.98
N ILE A 341 -1.41 -10.88 -13.40
CA ILE A 341 -2.11 -9.61 -13.64
C ILE A 341 -3.33 -9.61 -12.73
N ALA A 342 -3.45 -8.60 -11.85
CA ALA A 342 -4.68 -8.33 -11.12
C ALA A 342 -5.53 -7.35 -11.92
N PHE A 343 -6.85 -7.50 -11.85
CA PHE A 343 -7.79 -6.67 -12.60
C PHE A 343 -9.19 -6.69 -11.99
N ILE A 344 -10.03 -5.78 -12.43
CA ILE A 344 -11.45 -5.75 -12.06
C ILE A 344 -12.24 -6.48 -13.11
N HIS A 345 -12.92 -7.54 -12.69
CA HIS A 345 -13.75 -8.43 -13.51
C HIS A 345 -15.21 -8.28 -13.11
N ARG A 346 -16.12 -8.13 -14.07
CA ARG A 346 -17.54 -8.10 -13.76
C ARG A 346 -18.14 -9.51 -13.87
N THR A 347 -18.59 -10.03 -12.73
CA THR A 347 -19.29 -11.30 -12.61
C THR A 347 -20.57 -11.11 -11.80
N ASP A 348 -21.67 -11.69 -12.22
CA ASP A 348 -22.99 -11.64 -11.55
C ASP A 348 -23.45 -10.22 -11.16
N GLY A 349 -23.10 -9.23 -11.98
CA GLY A 349 -23.43 -7.83 -11.73
C GLY A 349 -22.50 -7.09 -10.76
N VAL A 350 -21.51 -7.77 -10.15
CA VAL A 350 -20.54 -7.23 -9.20
C VAL A 350 -19.20 -7.00 -9.88
N TYR A 351 -18.56 -5.90 -9.56
CA TYR A 351 -17.15 -5.64 -9.94
C TYR A 351 -16.24 -6.31 -8.94
N ALA A 352 -15.75 -7.49 -9.29
CA ALA A 352 -14.93 -8.36 -8.47
C ALA A 352 -13.43 -8.10 -8.71
N LEU A 353 -12.61 -8.30 -7.69
CA LEU A 353 -11.17 -8.42 -7.88
C LEU A 353 -10.83 -9.80 -8.40
N ALA A 354 -10.11 -9.87 -9.52
CA ALA A 354 -9.64 -11.11 -10.13
C ALA A 354 -8.15 -11.03 -10.46
N VAL A 355 -7.56 -12.20 -10.67
CA VAL A 355 -6.19 -12.35 -11.19
C VAL A 355 -6.17 -13.32 -12.36
N MET A 356 -5.20 -13.15 -13.28
CA MET A 356 -4.93 -14.05 -14.38
C MET A 356 -3.41 -14.17 -14.60
N ASN A 357 -3.00 -15.17 -15.37
CA ASN A 357 -1.63 -15.29 -15.87
C ASN A 357 -1.31 -14.16 -16.87
N PRO A 358 -0.03 -13.82 -17.13
CA PRO A 358 0.36 -12.78 -18.09
C PRO A 358 -0.13 -13.03 -19.52
N ASP A 359 -0.38 -14.28 -19.90
CA ASP A 359 -0.92 -14.68 -21.21
C ASP A 359 -2.47 -14.59 -21.29
N GLY A 360 -3.13 -14.13 -20.21
CA GLY A 360 -4.58 -14.01 -20.10
C GLY A 360 -5.30 -15.29 -19.63
N SER A 361 -4.59 -16.39 -19.44
CA SER A 361 -5.18 -17.65 -18.95
C SER A 361 -5.34 -17.67 -17.44
N GLY A 362 -6.05 -18.66 -16.90
CA GLY A 362 -6.11 -18.94 -15.47
C GLY A 362 -6.83 -17.88 -14.63
N VAL A 363 -7.87 -17.28 -15.15
CA VAL A 363 -8.68 -16.28 -14.44
C VAL A 363 -9.24 -16.88 -13.14
N ARG A 364 -9.01 -16.18 -12.03
CA ARG A 364 -9.54 -16.52 -10.70
C ARG A 364 -10.05 -15.28 -10.00
N VAL A 365 -11.27 -15.34 -9.48
CA VAL A 365 -11.85 -14.29 -8.63
C VAL A 365 -11.30 -14.45 -7.21
N LEU A 366 -10.82 -13.37 -6.64
CA LEU A 366 -10.28 -13.30 -5.27
C LEU A 366 -11.31 -12.72 -4.30
N ASP A 367 -12.01 -11.65 -4.71
CA ASP A 367 -13.08 -11.01 -3.93
C ASP A 367 -14.23 -10.56 -4.84
N ALA A 368 -15.45 -10.99 -4.50
CA ALA A 368 -16.70 -10.60 -5.15
C ALA A 368 -17.76 -10.11 -4.15
N GLN A 369 -17.38 -9.74 -2.93
CA GLN A 369 -18.31 -9.34 -1.87
C GLN A 369 -18.73 -7.86 -1.93
N GLY A 370 -18.12 -7.08 -2.80
CA GLY A 370 -18.40 -5.65 -3.00
C GLY A 370 -17.83 -5.18 -4.32
N ASN A 371 -18.20 -3.96 -4.74
CA ASN A 371 -17.60 -3.38 -5.93
C ASN A 371 -16.15 -3.05 -5.66
N CYS A 372 -15.24 -3.79 -6.27
CA CYS A 372 -13.79 -3.60 -6.15
C CYS A 372 -13.28 -2.60 -7.19
N ASP A 373 -12.25 -1.86 -6.84
CA ASP A 373 -11.57 -0.92 -7.74
C ASP A 373 -10.07 -0.79 -7.42
N HIS A 374 -9.30 -0.26 -8.36
CA HIS A 374 -7.89 0.15 -8.21
C HIS A 374 -7.01 -0.88 -7.48
N PRO A 375 -6.84 -2.10 -8.03
CA PRO A 375 -5.92 -3.06 -7.45
C PRO A 375 -4.47 -2.57 -7.53
N SER A 376 -3.66 -2.87 -6.50
CA SER A 376 -2.25 -2.54 -6.44
C SER A 376 -1.49 -3.65 -5.71
N PHE A 377 -0.43 -4.17 -6.30
CA PHE A 377 0.39 -5.20 -5.67
C PHE A 377 1.32 -4.63 -4.61
N ALA A 378 1.54 -5.36 -3.54
CA ALA A 378 2.69 -5.18 -2.67
C ALA A 378 3.99 -5.47 -3.41
N GLY A 379 5.12 -4.88 -3.01
CA GLY A 379 6.40 -5.01 -3.70
C GLY A 379 6.90 -6.46 -3.86
N ASN A 380 6.49 -7.38 -2.98
CA ASN A 380 6.81 -8.81 -3.09
C ASN A 380 5.84 -9.61 -3.99
N GLY A 381 4.79 -8.99 -4.52
CA GLY A 381 3.80 -9.62 -5.39
C GLY A 381 2.92 -10.68 -4.73
N GLN A 382 2.91 -10.80 -3.39
CA GLN A 382 2.14 -11.82 -2.67
C GLN A 382 0.80 -11.30 -2.12
N MET A 383 0.64 -9.98 -2.05
CA MET A 383 -0.56 -9.31 -1.54
C MET A 383 -1.05 -8.28 -2.56
N ILE A 384 -2.35 -8.04 -2.58
CA ILE A 384 -3.02 -7.04 -3.42
C ILE A 384 -3.86 -6.16 -2.50
N LEU A 385 -3.61 -4.84 -2.54
CA LEU A 385 -4.41 -3.80 -1.93
C LEU A 385 -5.40 -3.27 -2.98
N TYR A 386 -6.66 -3.04 -2.61
CA TYR A 386 -7.70 -2.56 -3.53
C TYR A 386 -8.77 -1.76 -2.77
N GLY A 387 -9.51 -0.92 -3.49
CA GLY A 387 -10.71 -0.28 -2.98
C GLY A 387 -11.90 -1.22 -3.07
N THR A 388 -12.83 -1.14 -2.11
CA THR A 388 -14.08 -1.93 -2.14
C THR A 388 -15.17 -1.27 -1.29
N HIS A 389 -16.35 -1.89 -1.26
CA HIS A 389 -17.47 -1.46 -0.42
C HIS A 389 -17.77 -2.52 0.64
N ARG A 390 -17.86 -2.09 1.89
CA ARG A 390 -18.30 -2.93 3.02
C ARG A 390 -19.28 -2.13 3.88
N GLY A 391 -20.43 -2.71 4.17
CA GLY A 391 -21.47 -2.04 4.97
C GLY A 391 -21.96 -0.71 4.38
N GLY A 392 -21.94 -0.56 3.04
CA GLY A 392 -22.35 0.67 2.34
C GLY A 392 -21.30 1.78 2.33
N ARG A 393 -20.08 1.54 2.86
CA ARG A 393 -18.97 2.51 2.89
C ARG A 393 -17.82 2.05 2.00
N LYS A 394 -17.09 3.01 1.42
CA LYS A 394 -15.82 2.74 0.75
C LYS A 394 -14.73 2.48 1.78
N VAL A 395 -14.02 1.39 1.59
CA VAL A 395 -12.92 0.95 2.44
C VAL A 395 -11.79 0.39 1.57
N LEU A 396 -10.61 0.29 2.13
CA LEU A 396 -9.51 -0.47 1.51
C LEU A 396 -9.59 -1.91 1.97
N ALA A 397 -9.12 -2.82 1.13
CA ALA A 397 -8.98 -4.22 1.48
C ALA A 397 -7.67 -4.79 0.92
N GLU A 398 -7.15 -5.79 1.61
CA GLU A 398 -5.99 -6.56 1.19
C GLU A 398 -6.39 -8.02 1.01
N VAL A 399 -5.82 -8.66 0.01
CA VAL A 399 -5.99 -10.09 -0.19
C VAL A 399 -4.67 -10.71 -0.65
N SER A 400 -4.39 -11.93 -0.17
CA SER A 400 -3.24 -12.70 -0.67
C SER A 400 -3.47 -13.14 -2.12
N LEU A 401 -2.39 -13.23 -2.91
CA LEU A 401 -2.46 -13.65 -4.34
C LEU A 401 -3.16 -15.00 -4.52
N ASP A 402 -3.09 -15.90 -3.53
CA ASP A 402 -3.81 -17.18 -3.56
C ASP A 402 -5.27 -17.08 -3.05
N GLY A 403 -5.73 -15.92 -2.60
CA GLY A 403 -7.08 -15.64 -2.13
C GLY A 403 -7.43 -16.23 -0.75
N LYS A 404 -6.45 -16.75 0.00
CA LYS A 404 -6.70 -17.43 1.28
C LYS A 404 -6.75 -16.50 2.48
N THR A 405 -6.12 -15.34 2.39
CA THR A 405 -6.11 -14.33 3.45
C THR A 405 -6.75 -13.06 2.95
N MET A 406 -7.53 -12.41 3.78
CA MET A 406 -8.15 -11.13 3.47
C MET A 406 -8.21 -10.27 4.73
N ALA A 407 -7.90 -8.99 4.59
CA ALA A 407 -8.07 -7.98 5.63
C ALA A 407 -8.80 -6.76 5.10
N ILE A 408 -9.54 -6.08 5.95
CA ILE A 408 -10.20 -4.81 5.67
C ILE A 408 -9.47 -3.71 6.43
N LEU A 409 -9.13 -2.64 5.73
CA LEU A 409 -8.54 -1.43 6.29
C LEU A 409 -9.57 -0.31 6.18
N HIS A 410 -9.98 0.24 7.31
CA HIS A 410 -10.98 1.30 7.32
C HIS A 410 -10.66 2.39 8.32
N SER A 411 -11.13 3.60 8.02
CA SER A 411 -11.10 4.75 8.92
C SER A 411 -12.48 5.00 9.54
N ASN A 412 -12.48 5.50 10.76
CA ASN A 412 -13.71 5.99 11.40
C ASN A 412 -14.08 7.42 10.99
N THR A 413 -13.20 8.13 10.26
CA THR A 413 -13.36 9.56 9.95
C THR A 413 -13.78 9.88 8.52
N GLY A 414 -13.70 8.94 7.58
CA GLY A 414 -14.00 9.18 6.17
C GLY A 414 -14.19 7.89 5.37
N GLU A 415 -14.36 8.04 4.06
CA GLU A 415 -14.36 6.94 3.08
C GLU A 415 -13.01 6.87 2.39
N ASP A 416 -12.38 5.70 2.40
CA ASP A 416 -11.08 5.46 1.80
C ASP A 416 -11.22 4.69 0.49
N SER A 417 -10.48 5.10 -0.53
CA SER A 417 -10.57 4.55 -1.89
C SER A 417 -9.28 4.75 -2.68
N GLN A 418 -9.20 4.13 -3.84
CA GLN A 418 -8.12 4.31 -4.82
C GLN A 418 -6.73 4.13 -4.23
N PRO A 419 -6.44 2.97 -3.65
CA PRO A 419 -5.15 2.73 -3.04
C PRO A 419 -4.04 2.50 -4.08
N ALA A 420 -2.80 2.78 -3.66
CA ALA A 420 -1.59 2.37 -4.35
C ALA A 420 -0.56 1.91 -3.32
N TRP A 421 0.02 0.74 -3.52
CA TRP A 421 1.07 0.20 -2.66
C TRP A 421 2.43 0.58 -3.22
N SER A 422 3.37 0.99 -2.36
CA SER A 422 4.76 1.24 -2.76
C SER A 422 5.51 -0.09 -3.02
N HIS A 423 6.55 -0.03 -3.82
CA HIS A 423 7.33 -1.20 -4.23
C HIS A 423 8.40 -1.57 -3.22
#